data_9f910c7afe0430fe241ab1e6a83d61d6
#
_entry.id   9f910c7afe0430fe241ab1e6a83d61d6
#
_cell.length_a   1.000
_cell.length_b   1.000
_cell.length_c   1.000
_cell.angle_alpha   90.00
_cell.angle_beta   90.00
_cell.angle_gamma   90.00
#
_symmetry.space_group_name_H-M   'P 1'
#
loop_
_entity.id
_entity.type
_entity.pdbx_description
1 polymer ?
#
loop_
_entity_poly.entity_id
_entity_poly.type
_entity_poly.pdbx_seq_one_letter_code
_entity_poly.pdbx_strand_id
1 'polypeptide(L)'
;MTKKGARGSVSLTAEDWVRAAVEAISEGGVDAVAVEPLAKRLGVTKGSFYWHFKNRRSLLEAVLGRWEEEETEAVISATARVSDPRERLVRLFDEAFADEPFGGHTSGSGVFYGRDFEQRLSDAADDPVVGPVLRRASGRRVDYLEECYRALGFLPDEAWHRALLVYAAYVGVQRLAREVPSRMPREDDYVAYRQHLISTLIPDRTSTAAAGTGGEAE
;
A
#
# COMPACT_ATOMS: atom_id res chain seq x y z
N MET A 1 13.28 6.63 54.76
CA MET A 1 12.30 7.30 53.89
C MET A 1 12.91 7.41 52.49
N THR A 2 12.63 6.47 51.65
CA THR A 2 13.19 6.40 50.26
C THR A 2 12.18 7.00 49.31
N LYS A 3 12.55 8.11 48.70
CA LYS A 3 11.77 8.85 47.70
C LYS A 3 11.61 7.99 46.46
N LYS A 4 10.40 7.48 46.21
CA LYS A 4 10.03 6.77 45.00
C LYS A 4 10.10 7.77 43.83
N GLY A 5 11.12 7.61 42.96
CA GLY A 5 11.32 8.45 41.80
C GLY A 5 10.08 8.44 40.91
N ALA A 6 9.55 9.60 40.62
CA ALA A 6 8.50 9.79 39.63
C ALA A 6 9.05 9.34 38.26
N ARG A 7 8.55 8.21 37.72
CA ARG A 7 8.68 7.89 36.31
C ARG A 7 7.96 9.00 35.57
N GLY A 8 8.69 9.81 34.81
CA GLY A 8 8.10 10.80 33.92
C GLY A 8 7.05 10.09 33.05
N SER A 9 5.80 10.52 33.14
CA SER A 9 4.75 10.05 32.26
C SER A 9 5.11 10.52 30.85
N VAL A 10 5.59 9.62 30.03
CA VAL A 10 5.66 9.87 28.58
C VAL A 10 4.23 10.13 28.16
N SER A 11 3.92 11.37 27.80
CA SER A 11 2.61 11.73 27.28
C SER A 11 2.48 11.05 25.92
N LEU A 12 1.57 10.05 25.82
CA LEU A 12 1.26 9.44 24.55
C LEU A 12 0.65 10.47 23.59
N THR A 13 1.00 10.35 22.33
CA THR A 13 0.47 11.15 21.23
C THR A 13 -0.62 10.39 20.49
N ALA A 14 -1.39 11.06 19.62
CA ALA A 14 -2.32 10.40 18.71
C ALA A 14 -1.59 9.36 17.82
N GLU A 15 -0.33 9.64 17.48
CA GLU A 15 0.55 8.79 16.69
C GLU A 15 0.81 7.43 17.34
N ASP A 16 1.03 7.41 18.65
CA ASP A 16 1.27 6.16 19.38
C ASP A 16 0.03 5.25 19.35
N TRP A 17 -1.17 5.84 19.37
CA TRP A 17 -2.42 5.10 19.20
C TRP A 17 -2.61 4.58 17.79
N VAL A 18 -2.26 5.39 16.77
CA VAL A 18 -2.30 4.96 15.35
C VAL A 18 -1.36 3.78 15.15
N ARG A 19 -0.12 3.87 15.62
CA ARG A 19 0.87 2.80 15.52
C ARG A 19 0.40 1.51 16.20
N ALA A 20 -0.11 1.60 17.43
CA ALA A 20 -0.64 0.45 18.13
C ALA A 20 -1.86 -0.16 17.44
N ALA A 21 -2.67 0.65 16.76
CA ALA A 21 -3.80 0.17 15.97
C ALA A 21 -3.35 -0.54 14.68
N VAL A 22 -2.32 -0.04 13.99
CA VAL A 22 -1.70 -0.71 12.82
C VAL A 22 -1.17 -2.08 13.21
N GLU A 23 -0.42 -2.18 14.33
CA GLU A 23 0.05 -3.46 14.86
C GLU A 23 -1.12 -4.41 15.18
N ALA A 24 -2.17 -3.91 15.83
CA ALA A 24 -3.35 -4.72 16.15
C ALA A 24 -4.07 -5.23 14.90
N ILE A 25 -4.18 -4.40 13.84
CA ILE A 25 -4.75 -4.81 12.56
C ILE A 25 -3.91 -5.91 11.93
N SER A 26 -2.60 -5.73 11.88
CA SER A 26 -1.67 -6.72 11.29
C SER A 26 -1.77 -8.09 12.00
N GLU A 27 -1.88 -8.09 13.34
CA GLU A 27 -1.95 -9.30 14.14
C GLU A 27 -3.32 -9.99 14.06
N GLY A 28 -4.41 -9.24 14.21
CA GLY A 28 -5.75 -9.78 14.46
C GLY A 28 -6.86 -9.23 13.58
N GLY A 29 -6.53 -8.41 12.57
CA GLY A 29 -7.51 -7.78 11.70
C GLY A 29 -8.17 -6.53 12.32
N VAL A 30 -9.08 -5.92 11.56
CA VAL A 30 -9.72 -4.65 11.93
C VAL A 30 -10.49 -4.75 13.26
N ASP A 31 -11.05 -5.90 13.59
CA ASP A 31 -11.77 -6.12 14.84
C ASP A 31 -10.87 -6.10 16.08
N ALA A 32 -9.57 -6.34 15.93
CA ALA A 32 -8.60 -6.23 17.02
C ALA A 32 -8.37 -4.78 17.49
N VAL A 33 -8.79 -3.78 16.72
CA VAL A 33 -8.75 -2.38 17.10
C VAL A 33 -9.83 -2.13 18.15
N ALA A 34 -9.49 -2.28 19.44
CA ALA A 34 -10.39 -2.02 20.55
C ALA A 34 -9.69 -1.17 21.61
N VAL A 35 -10.42 -0.22 22.21
CA VAL A 35 -9.83 0.80 23.10
C VAL A 35 -9.12 0.19 24.31
N GLU A 36 -9.72 -0.81 24.96
CA GLU A 36 -9.13 -1.42 26.15
C GLU A 36 -7.88 -2.26 25.87
N PRO A 37 -7.85 -3.14 24.85
CA PRO A 37 -6.63 -3.84 24.46
C PRO A 37 -5.50 -2.90 24.06
N LEU A 38 -5.79 -1.84 23.30
CA LEU A 38 -4.79 -0.86 22.88
C LEU A 38 -4.25 -0.07 24.08
N ALA A 39 -5.12 0.40 24.98
CA ALA A 39 -4.69 1.07 26.22
C ALA A 39 -3.78 0.17 27.07
N LYS A 40 -4.12 -1.12 27.18
CA LYS A 40 -3.29 -2.11 27.88
C LYS A 40 -1.94 -2.30 27.19
N ARG A 41 -1.90 -2.41 25.86
CA ARG A 41 -0.66 -2.51 25.07
C ARG A 41 0.24 -1.30 25.30
N LEU A 42 -0.34 -0.09 25.29
CA LEU A 42 0.39 1.17 25.51
C LEU A 42 0.72 1.47 26.99
N GLY A 43 0.28 0.64 27.92
CA GLY A 43 0.53 0.82 29.35
C GLY A 43 -0.16 2.02 29.98
N VAL A 44 -1.32 2.45 29.43
CA VAL A 44 -2.10 3.60 29.88
C VAL A 44 -3.54 3.24 30.24
N THR A 45 -4.27 4.20 30.79
CA THR A 45 -5.69 4.04 31.09
C THR A 45 -6.56 4.26 29.83
N LYS A 46 -7.75 3.65 29.80
CA LYS A 46 -8.76 3.90 28.76
C LYS A 46 -9.11 5.39 28.63
N GLY A 47 -9.04 6.16 29.72
CA GLY A 47 -9.27 7.61 29.72
C GLY A 47 -8.28 8.37 28.83
N SER A 48 -7.02 7.89 28.73
CA SER A 48 -6.01 8.50 27.85
C SER A 48 -6.41 8.48 26.37
N PHE A 49 -7.13 7.45 25.92
CA PHE A 49 -7.63 7.34 24.55
C PHE A 49 -8.54 8.54 24.17
N TYR A 50 -9.45 8.90 25.04
CA TYR A 50 -10.47 9.92 24.77
C TYR A 50 -9.93 11.36 24.71
N TRP A 51 -8.66 11.57 25.08
CA TRP A 51 -7.95 12.83 24.82
C TRP A 51 -7.53 12.97 23.37
N HIS A 52 -7.39 11.85 22.62
CA HIS A 52 -6.90 11.82 21.24
C HIS A 52 -8.00 11.47 20.24
N PHE A 53 -8.88 10.54 20.60
CA PHE A 53 -9.91 10.02 19.70
C PHE A 53 -11.27 9.96 20.38
N LYS A 54 -12.31 10.39 19.67
CA LYS A 54 -13.68 10.38 20.17
C LYS A 54 -14.20 8.96 20.44
N ASN A 55 -13.83 8.00 19.58
CA ASN A 55 -14.26 6.60 19.63
C ASN A 55 -13.36 5.72 18.76
N ARG A 56 -13.59 4.38 18.77
CA ARG A 56 -12.89 3.41 17.93
C ARG A 56 -12.90 3.81 16.44
N ARG A 57 -14.05 4.26 15.95
CA ARG A 57 -14.21 4.64 14.55
C ARG A 57 -13.28 5.79 14.16
N SER A 58 -13.16 6.82 14.98
CA SER A 58 -12.26 7.95 14.68
C SER A 58 -10.78 7.57 14.69
N LEU A 59 -10.37 6.58 15.50
CA LEU A 59 -9.02 6.01 15.42
C LEU A 59 -8.84 5.23 14.12
N LEU A 60 -9.81 4.38 13.74
CA LEU A 60 -9.74 3.61 12.50
C LEU A 60 -9.69 4.52 11.26
N GLU A 61 -10.51 5.58 11.24
CA GLU A 61 -10.48 6.59 10.18
C GLU A 61 -9.11 7.29 10.10
N ALA A 62 -8.47 7.58 11.23
CA ALA A 62 -7.12 8.17 11.25
C ALA A 62 -6.05 7.20 10.73
N VAL A 63 -6.12 5.92 11.11
CA VAL A 63 -5.22 4.86 10.58
C VAL A 63 -5.35 4.75 9.07
N LEU A 64 -6.59 4.63 8.57
CA LEU A 64 -6.86 4.43 7.15
C LEU A 64 -6.51 5.67 6.31
N GLY A 65 -6.82 6.87 6.81
CA GLY A 65 -6.47 8.11 6.11
C GLY A 65 -4.96 8.30 5.98
N ARG A 66 -4.22 7.93 7.02
CA ARG A 66 -2.76 7.97 6.98
C ARG A 66 -2.19 6.92 6.03
N TRP A 67 -2.68 5.68 6.08
CA TRP A 67 -2.28 4.64 5.14
C TRP A 67 -2.54 5.06 3.68
N GLU A 68 -3.70 5.62 3.38
CA GLU A 68 -4.02 6.11 2.04
C GLU A 68 -3.05 7.21 1.58
N GLU A 69 -2.76 8.18 2.46
CA GLU A 69 -1.82 9.26 2.16
C GLU A 69 -0.40 8.74 1.91
N GLU A 70 0.11 7.88 2.78
CA GLU A 70 1.50 7.42 2.74
C GLU A 70 1.72 6.35 1.66
N GLU A 71 0.80 5.40 1.52
CA GLU A 71 0.94 4.23 0.63
C GLU A 71 0.34 4.46 -0.77
N THR A 72 -0.40 5.54 -0.98
CA THR A 72 -0.99 5.86 -2.28
C THR A 72 -0.59 7.25 -2.75
N GLU A 73 -0.99 8.31 -2.06
CA GLU A 73 -0.79 9.67 -2.56
C GLU A 73 0.67 10.12 -2.53
N ALA A 74 1.44 9.75 -1.50
CA ALA A 74 2.86 10.08 -1.43
C ALA A 74 3.65 9.34 -2.52
N VAL A 75 3.36 8.07 -2.78
CA VAL A 75 4.00 7.26 -3.84
C VAL A 75 3.68 7.84 -5.21
N ILE A 76 2.41 8.17 -5.49
CA ILE A 76 1.99 8.83 -6.73
C ILE A 76 2.70 10.16 -6.90
N SER A 77 2.72 11.00 -5.86
CA SER A 77 3.36 12.32 -5.90
C SER A 77 4.87 12.24 -6.13
N ALA A 78 5.54 11.26 -5.55
CA ALA A 78 6.97 11.04 -5.74
C ALA A 78 7.28 10.58 -7.17
N THR A 79 6.53 9.62 -7.69
CA THR A 79 6.75 9.06 -9.04
C THR A 79 6.29 10.02 -10.14
N ALA A 80 5.25 10.83 -9.92
CA ALA A 80 4.77 11.83 -10.88
C ALA A 80 5.81 12.91 -11.24
N ARG A 81 6.84 13.10 -10.41
CA ARG A 81 7.95 14.03 -10.68
C ARG A 81 8.92 13.50 -11.74
N VAL A 82 8.87 12.22 -12.07
CA VAL A 82 9.67 11.61 -13.12
C VAL A 82 9.07 11.97 -14.47
N SER A 83 9.82 12.66 -15.33
CA SER A 83 9.33 13.18 -16.59
C SER A 83 9.14 12.10 -17.66
N ASP A 84 10.03 11.10 -17.72
CA ASP A 84 9.89 9.98 -18.67
C ASP A 84 8.81 9.00 -18.19
N PRO A 85 7.76 8.74 -18.98
CA PRO A 85 6.65 7.89 -18.56
C PRO A 85 7.06 6.43 -18.29
N ARG A 86 8.06 5.92 -19.01
CA ARG A 86 8.55 4.56 -18.80
C ARG A 86 9.33 4.47 -17.48
N GLU A 87 10.24 5.40 -17.26
CA GLU A 87 10.98 5.48 -15.99
C GLU A 87 10.03 5.68 -14.80
N ARG A 88 8.96 6.43 -14.98
CA ARG A 88 7.90 6.61 -13.97
C ARG A 88 7.26 5.28 -13.59
N LEU A 89 6.87 4.45 -14.57
CA LEU A 89 6.33 3.11 -14.32
C LEU A 89 7.37 2.20 -13.67
N VAL A 90 8.62 2.19 -14.16
CA VAL A 90 9.70 1.40 -13.55
C VAL A 90 9.88 1.79 -12.08
N ARG A 91 9.92 3.09 -11.77
CA ARG A 91 9.99 3.56 -10.39
C ARG A 91 8.81 3.13 -9.54
N LEU A 92 7.60 3.23 -10.08
CA LEU A 92 6.40 2.76 -9.37
C LEU A 92 6.48 1.26 -9.05
N PHE A 93 7.01 0.46 -10.01
CA PHE A 93 7.29 -0.96 -9.77
C PHE A 93 8.38 -1.17 -8.72
N ASP A 94 9.44 -0.36 -8.79
CA ASP A 94 10.51 -0.44 -7.81
C ASP A 94 10.01 -0.14 -6.39
N GLU A 95 9.18 0.87 -6.21
CA GLU A 95 8.53 1.18 -4.92
C GLU A 95 7.58 0.04 -4.48
N ALA A 96 6.72 -0.46 -5.40
CA ALA A 96 5.73 -1.49 -5.08
C ALA A 96 6.36 -2.87 -4.75
N PHE A 97 7.56 -3.14 -5.30
CA PHE A 97 8.28 -4.40 -5.17
C PHE A 97 9.69 -4.21 -4.58
N ALA A 98 9.98 -3.06 -3.93
CA ALA A 98 11.29 -2.71 -3.40
C ALA A 98 11.74 -3.64 -2.29
N ASP A 99 10.80 -4.03 -1.44
CA ASP A 99 11.07 -4.95 -0.35
C ASP A 99 10.98 -6.38 -0.86
N GLU A 100 11.89 -7.22 -0.37
CA GLU A 100 11.82 -8.66 -0.58
C GLU A 100 10.39 -9.15 -0.42
N PRO A 101 9.98 -10.24 -1.14
CA PRO A 101 8.59 -10.66 -1.22
C PRO A 101 7.93 -10.95 0.13
N PHE A 102 8.63 -10.71 1.22
CA PHE A 102 8.24 -11.04 2.60
C PHE A 102 8.44 -9.90 3.61
N GLY A 103 8.96 -8.74 3.21
CA GLY A 103 9.09 -7.54 4.03
C GLY A 103 7.92 -6.56 3.81
N GLY A 104 7.58 -5.78 4.80
CA GLY A 104 6.81 -4.56 4.64
C GLY A 104 7.77 -3.37 4.75
N HIS A 105 7.37 -2.20 4.33
CA HIS A 105 8.20 -1.00 4.43
C HIS A 105 7.75 -0.10 5.60
N THR A 106 8.68 0.70 6.08
CA THR A 106 8.38 1.74 7.06
C THR A 106 8.12 3.03 6.30
N SER A 107 6.93 3.57 6.44
CA SER A 107 6.57 4.85 5.84
C SER A 107 7.42 6.00 6.40
N GLY A 108 7.40 7.14 5.72
CA GLY A 108 8.10 8.36 6.16
C GLY A 108 7.70 8.85 7.55
N SER A 109 6.55 8.41 8.08
CA SER A 109 6.08 8.68 9.45
C SER A 109 6.67 7.72 10.49
N GLY A 110 7.39 6.68 10.08
CA GLY A 110 7.88 5.61 10.96
C GLY A 110 6.79 4.60 11.35
N VAL A 111 5.61 4.64 10.72
CA VAL A 111 4.59 3.60 10.84
C VAL A 111 4.88 2.51 9.82
N PHE A 112 4.87 1.27 10.25
CA PHE A 112 5.13 0.12 9.40
C PHE A 112 3.81 -0.49 8.91
N TYR A 113 3.50 -0.31 7.63
CA TYR A 113 2.38 -0.97 6.97
C TYR A 113 2.91 -2.21 6.26
N GLY A 114 2.96 -3.31 7.00
CA GLY A 114 3.37 -4.59 6.42
C GLY A 114 2.29 -5.19 5.55
N ARG A 115 2.67 -6.21 4.79
CA ARG A 115 1.78 -7.01 3.94
C ARG A 115 0.56 -7.54 4.68
N ASP A 116 0.73 -7.95 5.95
CA ASP A 116 -0.37 -8.45 6.77
C ASP A 116 -1.40 -7.37 7.03
N PHE A 117 -0.98 -6.10 7.21
CA PHE A 117 -1.89 -4.98 7.36
C PHE A 117 -2.79 -4.80 6.13
N GLU A 118 -2.21 -4.67 4.93
CA GLU A 118 -2.99 -4.49 3.69
C GLU A 118 -3.94 -5.67 3.42
N GLN A 119 -3.48 -6.89 3.68
CA GLN A 119 -4.34 -8.05 3.54
C GLN A 119 -5.50 -8.05 4.53
N ARG A 120 -5.25 -7.67 5.80
CA ARG A 120 -6.32 -7.55 6.81
C ARG A 120 -7.33 -6.47 6.47
N LEU A 121 -6.88 -5.38 5.82
CA LEU A 121 -7.81 -4.39 5.26
C LEU A 121 -8.64 -5.01 4.12
N SER A 122 -8.02 -5.76 3.23
CA SER A 122 -8.71 -6.43 2.12
C SER A 122 -9.74 -7.47 2.61
N ASP A 123 -9.40 -8.23 3.66
CA ASP A 123 -10.30 -9.17 4.31
C ASP A 123 -11.52 -8.46 4.95
N ALA A 124 -11.38 -7.18 5.29
CA ALA A 124 -12.43 -6.33 5.85
C ALA A 124 -13.08 -5.38 4.83
N ALA A 125 -13.07 -5.72 3.53
CA ALA A 125 -13.60 -4.86 2.46
C ALA A 125 -15.09 -4.53 2.60
N ASP A 126 -15.85 -5.34 3.33
CA ASP A 126 -17.28 -5.11 3.63
C ASP A 126 -17.50 -4.25 4.89
N ASP A 127 -16.45 -3.93 5.67
CA ASP A 127 -16.57 -3.03 6.82
C ASP A 127 -16.96 -1.62 6.34
N PRO A 128 -17.94 -0.95 6.97
CA PRO A 128 -18.46 0.35 6.51
C PRO A 128 -17.45 1.50 6.62
N VAL A 129 -16.34 1.32 7.34
CA VAL A 129 -15.26 2.31 7.44
C VAL A 129 -14.12 1.96 6.50
N VAL A 130 -13.73 0.70 6.42
CA VAL A 130 -12.60 0.19 5.61
C VAL A 130 -12.92 0.18 4.12
N GLY A 131 -14.05 -0.40 3.72
CA GLY A 131 -14.40 -0.62 2.32
C GLY A 131 -14.40 0.64 1.45
N PRO A 132 -14.97 1.78 1.89
CA PRO A 132 -14.90 3.03 1.12
C PRO A 132 -13.47 3.52 0.87
N VAL A 133 -12.58 3.39 1.87
CA VAL A 133 -11.17 3.81 1.74
C VAL A 133 -10.41 2.89 0.79
N LEU A 134 -10.57 1.57 0.92
CA LEU A 134 -9.96 0.60 0.01
C LEU A 134 -10.37 0.85 -1.45
N ARG A 135 -11.66 1.02 -1.71
CA ARG A 135 -12.14 1.30 -3.08
C ARG A 135 -11.54 2.56 -3.65
N ARG A 136 -11.44 3.63 -2.86
CA ARG A 136 -10.86 4.90 -3.28
C ARG A 136 -9.36 4.77 -3.56
N ALA A 137 -8.60 4.17 -2.65
CA ALA A 137 -7.16 3.96 -2.81
C ALA A 137 -6.85 3.06 -4.00
N SER A 138 -7.56 1.93 -4.14
CA SER A 138 -7.40 1.01 -5.29
C SER A 138 -7.76 1.68 -6.61
N GLY A 139 -8.88 2.42 -6.65
CA GLY A 139 -9.29 3.19 -7.83
C GLY A 139 -8.20 4.19 -8.22
N ARG A 140 -7.72 4.99 -7.25
CA ARG A 140 -6.68 5.99 -7.47
C ARG A 140 -5.37 5.38 -8.01
N ARG A 141 -4.98 4.21 -7.52
CA ARG A 141 -3.80 3.47 -8.02
C ARG A 141 -3.98 3.00 -9.47
N VAL A 142 -5.16 2.47 -9.81
CA VAL A 142 -5.48 2.05 -11.18
C VAL A 142 -5.53 3.24 -12.12
N ASP A 143 -6.19 4.34 -11.74
CA ASP A 143 -6.26 5.57 -12.54
C ASP A 143 -4.87 6.13 -12.84
N TYR A 144 -3.99 6.15 -11.84
CA TYR A 144 -2.61 6.63 -12.03
C TYR A 144 -1.79 5.72 -12.96
N LEU A 145 -1.95 4.41 -12.86
CA LEU A 145 -1.33 3.47 -13.80
C LEU A 145 -1.84 3.70 -15.23
N GLU A 146 -3.15 3.91 -15.41
CA GLU A 146 -3.72 4.26 -16.72
C GLU A 146 -3.12 5.56 -17.28
N GLU A 147 -3.02 6.61 -16.46
CA GLU A 147 -2.36 7.87 -16.84
C GLU A 147 -0.93 7.64 -17.32
N CYS A 148 -0.17 6.78 -16.63
CA CYS A 148 1.20 6.45 -17.02
C CYS A 148 1.27 5.71 -18.39
N TYR A 149 0.38 4.75 -18.63
CA TYR A 149 0.32 4.05 -19.93
C TYR A 149 -0.17 4.95 -21.06
N ARG A 150 -1.10 5.85 -20.80
CA ARG A 150 -1.51 6.88 -21.78
C ARG A 150 -0.35 7.81 -22.14
N ALA A 151 0.45 8.21 -21.17
CA ALA A 151 1.65 9.01 -21.39
C ALA A 151 2.72 8.27 -22.20
N LEU A 152 2.73 6.92 -22.20
CA LEU A 152 3.54 6.08 -23.09
C LEU A 152 3.01 6.02 -24.53
N GLY A 153 1.81 6.53 -24.81
CA GLY A 153 1.20 6.56 -26.13
C GLY A 153 0.18 5.44 -26.39
N PHE A 154 -0.21 4.67 -25.37
CA PHE A 154 -1.27 3.68 -25.53
C PHE A 154 -2.65 4.33 -25.67
N LEU A 155 -3.53 3.71 -26.45
CA LEU A 155 -4.93 4.11 -26.56
C LEU A 155 -5.65 3.92 -25.20
N PRO A 156 -6.72 4.68 -24.92
CA PRO A 156 -7.40 4.65 -23.61
C PRO A 156 -7.76 3.25 -23.14
N ASP A 157 -8.40 2.45 -23.99
CA ASP A 157 -8.84 1.09 -23.62
C ASP A 157 -7.63 0.16 -23.33
N GLU A 158 -6.56 0.27 -24.12
CA GLU A 158 -5.35 -0.51 -23.92
C GLU A 158 -4.61 -0.07 -22.65
N ALA A 159 -4.52 1.23 -22.40
CA ALA A 159 -3.93 1.78 -21.18
C ALA A 159 -4.67 1.29 -19.93
N TRP A 160 -5.99 1.30 -19.96
CA TRP A 160 -6.83 0.78 -18.87
C TRP A 160 -6.64 -0.73 -18.65
N HIS A 161 -6.62 -1.54 -19.74
CA HIS A 161 -6.37 -2.98 -19.63
C HIS A 161 -5.01 -3.28 -19.00
N ARG A 162 -3.98 -2.51 -19.38
CA ARG A 162 -2.63 -2.64 -18.83
C ARG A 162 -2.57 -2.23 -17.36
N ALA A 163 -3.23 -1.14 -17.00
CA ALA A 163 -3.33 -0.68 -15.61
C ALA A 163 -3.97 -1.75 -14.70
N LEU A 164 -5.09 -2.33 -15.15
CA LEU A 164 -5.74 -3.42 -14.42
C LEU A 164 -4.84 -4.65 -14.29
N LEU A 165 -4.14 -5.05 -15.37
CA LEU A 165 -3.24 -6.21 -15.34
C LEU A 165 -2.10 -5.99 -14.35
N VAL A 166 -1.48 -4.82 -14.35
CA VAL A 166 -0.40 -4.47 -13.43
C VAL A 166 -0.89 -4.48 -11.99
N TYR A 167 -2.02 -3.83 -11.72
CA TYR A 167 -2.56 -3.79 -10.38
C TYR A 167 -2.99 -5.18 -9.88
N ALA A 168 -3.58 -6.00 -10.75
CA ALA A 168 -3.93 -7.38 -10.44
C ALA A 168 -2.67 -8.23 -10.16
N ALA A 169 -1.58 -8.04 -10.92
CA ALA A 169 -0.32 -8.70 -10.66
C ALA A 169 0.26 -8.32 -9.30
N TYR A 170 0.25 -7.03 -8.95
CA TYR A 170 0.67 -6.55 -7.62
C TYR A 170 -0.11 -7.22 -6.50
N VAL A 171 -1.44 -7.13 -6.54
CA VAL A 171 -2.31 -7.73 -5.52
C VAL A 171 -2.15 -9.26 -5.48
N GLY A 172 -2.02 -9.89 -6.63
CA GLY A 172 -1.82 -11.34 -6.76
C GLY A 172 -0.50 -11.82 -6.15
N VAL A 173 0.60 -11.10 -6.38
CA VAL A 173 1.91 -11.42 -5.78
C VAL A 173 1.86 -11.31 -4.26
N GLN A 174 1.25 -10.25 -3.73
CA GLN A 174 1.10 -10.07 -2.28
C GLN A 174 0.30 -11.22 -1.64
N ARG A 175 -0.76 -11.65 -2.32
CA ARG A 175 -1.58 -12.77 -1.87
C ARG A 175 -0.84 -14.11 -1.93
N LEU A 176 -0.20 -14.42 -3.07
CA LEU A 176 0.55 -15.67 -3.27
C LEU A 176 1.72 -15.80 -2.29
N ALA A 177 2.39 -14.70 -1.97
CA ALA A 177 3.48 -14.70 -0.99
C ALA A 177 3.04 -15.19 0.40
N ARG A 178 1.76 -15.01 0.74
CA ARG A 178 1.17 -15.51 1.99
C ARG A 178 0.62 -16.93 1.86
N GLU A 179 -0.11 -17.22 0.77
CA GLU A 179 -0.80 -18.50 0.59
C GLU A 179 0.17 -19.64 0.25
N VAL A 180 1.17 -19.35 -0.56
CA VAL A 180 2.14 -20.34 -1.07
C VAL A 180 3.58 -19.82 -1.02
N PRO A 181 4.11 -19.43 0.16
CA PRO A 181 5.43 -18.82 0.30
C PRO A 181 6.55 -19.68 -0.29
N SER A 182 6.39 -21.01 -0.29
CA SER A 182 7.37 -21.94 -0.87
C SER A 182 7.47 -21.89 -2.40
N ARG A 183 6.52 -21.22 -3.08
CA ARG A 183 6.49 -21.05 -4.53
C ARG A 183 6.97 -19.65 -4.96
N MET A 184 7.16 -18.75 -4.02
CA MET A 184 7.68 -17.42 -4.31
C MET A 184 9.18 -17.48 -4.60
N PRO A 185 9.69 -16.57 -5.46
CA PRO A 185 11.14 -16.45 -5.69
C PRO A 185 11.89 -16.24 -4.38
N ARG A 186 13.04 -16.89 -4.22
CA ARG A 186 13.94 -16.66 -3.08
C ARG A 186 14.76 -15.38 -3.32
N GLU A 187 15.43 -14.90 -2.29
CA GLU A 187 16.25 -13.66 -2.34
C GLU A 187 17.11 -13.57 -3.60
N ASP A 188 17.84 -14.65 -3.95
CA ASP A 188 18.72 -14.68 -5.12
C ASP A 188 17.97 -14.59 -6.46
N ASP A 189 16.73 -15.09 -6.51
CA ASP A 189 15.90 -15.12 -7.72
C ASP A 189 14.96 -13.91 -7.82
N TYR A 190 14.80 -13.15 -6.74
CA TYR A 190 13.81 -12.07 -6.68
C TYR A 190 14.14 -10.93 -7.62
N VAL A 191 15.40 -10.57 -7.75
CA VAL A 191 15.84 -9.51 -8.68
C VAL A 191 15.51 -9.90 -10.12
N ALA A 192 15.75 -11.16 -10.50
CA ALA A 192 15.44 -11.68 -11.84
C ALA A 192 13.91 -11.71 -12.07
N TYR A 193 13.14 -12.12 -11.08
CA TYR A 193 11.67 -12.13 -11.14
C TYR A 193 11.11 -10.70 -11.30
N ARG A 194 11.60 -9.73 -10.53
CA ARG A 194 11.21 -8.33 -10.66
C ARG A 194 11.54 -7.77 -12.04
N GLN A 195 12.73 -8.06 -12.56
CA GLN A 195 13.11 -7.66 -13.92
C GLN A 195 12.19 -8.30 -14.98
N HIS A 196 11.81 -9.55 -14.78
CA HIS A 196 10.85 -10.24 -15.66
C HIS A 196 9.47 -9.57 -15.62
N LEU A 197 8.96 -9.20 -14.45
CA LEU A 197 7.71 -8.44 -14.33
C LEU A 197 7.79 -7.11 -15.07
N ILE A 198 8.86 -6.33 -14.86
CA ILE A 198 9.07 -5.03 -15.52
C ILE A 198 9.11 -5.21 -17.03
N SER A 199 9.91 -6.13 -17.56
CA SER A 199 10.03 -6.36 -19.00
C SER A 199 8.73 -6.86 -19.65
N THR A 200 7.92 -7.60 -18.90
CA THR A 200 6.64 -8.14 -19.38
C THR A 200 5.52 -7.09 -19.34
N LEU A 201 5.47 -6.30 -18.28
CA LEU A 201 4.36 -5.39 -18.03
C LEU A 201 4.60 -3.97 -18.55
N ILE A 202 5.87 -3.55 -18.66
CA ILE A 202 6.25 -2.22 -19.18
C ILE A 202 6.95 -2.37 -20.51
N PRO A 203 6.24 -2.25 -21.66
CA PRO A 203 6.85 -2.40 -22.98
C PRO A 203 7.83 -1.27 -23.29
N ASP A 204 8.83 -1.57 -24.08
CA ASP A 204 9.72 -0.57 -24.70
C ASP A 204 8.93 0.26 -25.73
N ARG A 205 9.19 1.57 -25.80
CA ARG A 205 8.44 2.57 -26.61
C ARG A 205 8.35 2.29 -28.12
N THR A 206 8.99 1.27 -28.69
CA THR A 206 9.20 1.09 -30.12
C THR A 206 8.25 0.14 -30.85
N SER A 207 7.30 -0.53 -30.15
CA SER A 207 6.48 -1.59 -30.80
C SER A 207 5.11 -1.15 -31.30
N THR A 208 4.63 0.08 -31.10
CA THR A 208 3.22 0.44 -31.38
C THR A 208 3.00 1.21 -32.68
N ALA A 209 4.06 1.53 -33.47
CA ALA A 209 3.92 2.33 -34.69
C ALA A 209 3.76 1.51 -36.00
N ALA A 210 3.73 0.19 -35.94
CA ALA A 210 3.82 -0.65 -37.16
C ALA A 210 2.56 -1.44 -37.55
N ALA A 211 1.43 -1.27 -36.86
CA ALA A 211 0.20 -2.05 -37.15
C ALA A 211 -0.94 -1.26 -37.84
N GLY A 212 -0.67 -0.09 -38.42
CA GLY A 212 -1.75 0.78 -38.91
C GLY A 212 -1.62 1.31 -40.33
N THR A 213 -0.82 0.68 -41.22
CA THR A 213 -0.85 1.07 -42.66
C THR A 213 -0.60 -0.15 -43.54
N GLY A 214 -1.68 -0.78 -43.94
CA GLY A 214 -1.60 -1.84 -44.95
C GLY A 214 -2.97 -2.39 -45.32
N GLY A 215 -3.67 -1.72 -46.23
CA GLY A 215 -4.86 -2.33 -46.82
C GLY A 215 -5.90 -1.37 -47.38
N GLU A 216 -5.51 -0.52 -48.31
CA GLU A 216 -6.43 -0.06 -49.36
C GLU A 216 -5.61 0.16 -50.64
N ALA A 217 -5.72 -0.77 -51.54
CA ALA A 217 -5.64 -0.56 -52.96
C ALA A 217 -5.93 -1.87 -53.72
N GLU A 218 -7.00 -1.82 -54.46
CA GLU A 218 -7.49 -2.58 -55.60
C GLU A 218 -8.66 -3.50 -55.33
#